data_a0c38ef10858b7e4afaed6526aeca9e6
#
_entry.id   a0c38ef10858b7e4afaed6526aeca9e6
#
_cell.length_a   1.000
_cell.length_b   1.000
_cell.length_c   1.000
_cell.angle_alpha   90.00
_cell.angle_beta   90.00
_cell.angle_gamma   90.00
#
_symmetry.space_group_name_H-M   'P 1'
#
loop_
_entity.id
_entity.type
_entity.pdbx_description
1 polymer ?
#
loop_
_entity_poly.entity_id
_entity_poly.type
_entity_poly.pdbx_seq_one_letter_code
_entity_poly.pdbx_strand_id
1 'polypeptide(L)'
;EDVKQGAYFDERQRSSVRQYYSHTYGNGKRCPPGLAKKANGCMPPGQAGHWQVGQPVPRGVTVYTVPQPVIRLLPPPPYGYRYARIGGDIVLVQQQNNLIVDIIIGLLD
;
A
#
# COMPACT_ATOMS: atom_id res chain seq x y z
N GLU A 1 -2.60 11.48 18.71
CA GLU A 1 -2.42 10.19 19.36
C GLU A 1 -1.54 9.30 18.51
N ASP A 2 -0.51 8.71 19.11
CA ASP A 2 0.47 7.96 18.35
C ASP A 2 -0.06 6.59 17.96
N VAL A 3 0.26 6.21 16.73
CA VAL A 3 -0.08 4.90 16.21
C VAL A 3 1.11 3.99 16.45
N LYS A 4 0.85 2.79 16.95
CA LYS A 4 1.90 1.83 17.21
C LYS A 4 2.43 1.28 15.90
N GLN A 5 3.74 1.33 15.71
CA GLN A 5 4.37 0.86 14.49
C GLN A 5 4.17 -0.64 14.31
N GLY A 6 3.77 -1.01 13.10
CA GLY A 6 3.56 -2.40 12.75
C GLY A 6 2.27 -3.01 13.28
N ALA A 7 1.40 -2.22 13.90
CA ALA A 7 0.21 -2.76 14.57
C ALA A 7 -1.04 -1.94 14.29
N TYR A 8 -1.12 -1.30 13.12
CA TYR A 8 -2.28 -0.49 12.78
C TYR A 8 -3.34 -1.28 12.00
N PHE A 9 -2.92 -1.96 10.93
CA PHE A 9 -3.86 -2.73 10.11
C PHE A 9 -4.14 -4.07 10.74
N ASP A 10 -5.41 -4.44 10.84
CA ASP A 10 -5.77 -5.77 11.31
C ASP A 10 -5.93 -6.73 10.13
N GLU A 11 -6.18 -8.00 10.44
CA GLU A 11 -6.25 -9.04 9.42
C GLU A 11 -7.44 -8.85 8.49
N ARG A 12 -8.56 -8.36 9.03
CA ARG A 12 -9.74 -8.10 8.20
C ARG A 12 -9.46 -7.01 7.17
N GLN A 13 -8.81 -5.95 7.60
CA GLN A 13 -8.47 -4.85 6.69
C GLN A 13 -7.50 -5.32 5.61
N ARG A 14 -6.48 -6.09 5.99
CA ARG A 14 -5.53 -6.63 5.03
C ARG A 14 -6.22 -7.50 4.00
N SER A 15 -7.08 -8.38 4.46
CA SER A 15 -7.80 -9.30 3.60
C SER A 15 -8.74 -8.57 2.64
N SER A 16 -9.49 -7.61 3.15
CA SER A 16 -10.43 -6.84 2.34
C SER A 16 -9.72 -6.05 1.26
N VAL A 17 -8.61 -5.42 1.59
CA VAL A 17 -7.87 -4.62 0.62
C VAL A 17 -7.23 -5.52 -0.45
N ARG A 18 -6.63 -6.63 -0.04
CA ARG A 18 -6.06 -7.57 -1.00
C ARG A 18 -7.12 -8.12 -1.93
N GLN A 19 -8.31 -8.42 -1.40
CA GLN A 19 -9.41 -8.94 -2.20
C GLN A 19 -9.84 -7.93 -3.25
N TYR A 20 -9.91 -6.65 -2.89
CA TYR A 20 -10.22 -5.62 -3.86
C TYR A 20 -9.23 -5.61 -5.02
N TYR A 21 -7.95 -5.61 -4.70
CA TYR A 21 -6.91 -5.53 -5.73
C TYR A 21 -6.87 -6.80 -6.57
N SER A 22 -7.02 -7.96 -5.96
CA SER A 22 -7.07 -9.21 -6.69
C SER A 22 -8.25 -9.25 -7.65
N HIS A 23 -9.41 -8.79 -7.19
CA HIS A 23 -10.62 -8.78 -8.00
C HIS A 23 -10.54 -7.78 -9.15
N THR A 24 -9.95 -6.64 -8.89
CA THR A 24 -9.88 -5.55 -9.87
C THR A 24 -8.78 -5.78 -10.90
N TYR A 25 -7.63 -6.32 -10.50
CA TYR A 25 -6.43 -6.38 -11.34
C TYR A 25 -5.90 -7.79 -11.57
N GLY A 26 -6.47 -8.79 -10.92
CA GLY A 26 -5.96 -10.15 -11.03
C GLY A 26 -6.35 -10.85 -12.33
N ASN A 27 -5.80 -12.04 -12.54
CA ASN A 27 -6.18 -12.94 -13.63
C ASN A 27 -6.02 -12.32 -15.01
N GLY A 28 -4.88 -11.70 -15.26
CA GLY A 28 -4.60 -11.15 -16.59
C GLY A 28 -5.19 -9.78 -16.86
N LYS A 29 -5.87 -9.19 -15.88
CA LYS A 29 -6.38 -7.84 -16.03
C LYS A 29 -5.24 -6.83 -15.96
N ARG A 30 -5.56 -5.56 -16.23
CA ARG A 30 -4.55 -4.51 -16.21
C ARG A 30 -3.96 -4.37 -14.83
N CYS A 31 -2.70 -3.94 -14.81
CA CYS A 31 -2.03 -3.65 -13.54
C CYS A 31 -2.38 -2.25 -13.05
N PRO A 32 -2.33 -2.01 -11.74
CA PRO A 32 -2.48 -0.65 -11.23
C PRO A 32 -1.40 0.27 -11.78
N PRO A 33 -1.63 1.58 -11.77
CA PRO A 33 -0.61 2.51 -12.23
C PRO A 33 0.71 2.30 -11.52
N GLY A 34 1.79 2.35 -12.28
CA GLY A 34 3.14 2.18 -11.72
C GLY A 34 3.61 0.76 -11.58
N LEU A 35 2.76 -0.22 -11.87
CA LEU A 35 3.15 -1.63 -11.87
C LEU A 35 3.08 -2.17 -13.28
N ALA A 36 4.05 -2.99 -13.64
CA ALA A 36 4.11 -3.60 -14.96
C ALA A 36 3.71 -5.06 -14.87
N LYS A 37 3.04 -5.53 -15.93
CA LYS A 37 2.65 -6.93 -15.98
C LYS A 37 3.87 -7.78 -16.29
N LYS A 38 4.12 -8.76 -15.44
CA LYS A 38 5.21 -9.71 -15.60
C LYS A 38 4.67 -11.12 -15.47
N ALA A 39 5.55 -12.10 -15.70
CA ALA A 39 5.14 -13.50 -15.63
C ALA A 39 4.48 -13.85 -14.30
N ASN A 40 4.92 -13.22 -13.22
CA ASN A 40 4.42 -13.48 -11.87
C ASN A 40 3.39 -12.48 -11.39
N GLY A 41 2.77 -11.74 -12.31
CA GLY A 41 1.76 -10.77 -11.93
C GLY A 41 2.25 -9.35 -12.11
N CYS A 42 1.64 -8.41 -11.37
CA CYS A 42 1.97 -7.01 -11.47
C CYS A 42 3.10 -6.66 -10.52
N MET A 43 4.23 -6.22 -11.07
CA MET A 43 5.43 -5.95 -10.30
C MET A 43 5.89 -4.52 -10.55
N PRO A 44 6.53 -3.87 -9.57
CA PRO A 44 7.16 -2.59 -9.84
C PRO A 44 8.25 -2.74 -10.89
N PRO A 45 8.39 -1.77 -11.80
CA PRO A 45 9.52 -1.82 -12.74
C PRO A 45 10.83 -1.64 -11.96
N GLY A 46 11.85 -2.35 -12.41
CA GLY A 46 13.13 -2.31 -11.73
C GLY A 46 13.11 -3.09 -10.45
N GLN A 47 13.74 -2.55 -9.42
CA GLN A 47 13.86 -3.26 -8.16
C GLN A 47 12.56 -3.24 -7.37
N ALA A 48 12.23 -4.39 -6.81
CA ALA A 48 11.13 -4.46 -5.86
C ALA A 48 11.42 -3.56 -4.67
N GLY A 49 10.36 -3.12 -4.00
CA GLY A 49 10.47 -2.11 -2.96
C GLY A 49 11.36 -2.50 -1.81
N HIS A 50 12.05 -1.51 -1.32
CA HIS A 50 12.90 -1.64 -0.15
C HIS A 50 12.42 -0.69 0.92
N TRP A 51 11.15 -0.82 1.28
CA TRP A 51 10.55 0.00 2.34
C TRP A 51 10.08 -0.89 3.45
N GLN A 52 10.07 -0.35 4.66
CA GLN A 52 9.66 -1.12 5.82
C GLN A 52 9.15 -0.21 6.92
N VAL A 53 8.42 -0.81 7.84
CA VAL A 53 7.88 -0.09 8.99
C VAL A 53 9.03 0.55 9.76
N GLY A 54 8.82 1.78 10.19
CA GLY A 54 9.80 2.51 10.97
C GLY A 54 10.78 3.30 10.12
N GLN A 55 10.66 3.24 8.81
CA GLN A 55 11.52 3.98 7.88
C GLN A 55 10.68 4.94 7.05
N PRO A 56 11.24 6.07 6.64
CA PRO A 56 10.51 6.94 5.71
C PRO A 56 10.40 6.29 4.33
N VAL A 57 9.43 6.75 3.54
CA VAL A 57 9.32 6.31 2.16
C VAL A 57 10.64 6.66 1.46
N PRO A 58 11.28 5.69 0.78
CA PRO A 58 12.57 5.97 0.14
C PRO A 58 12.46 7.00 -0.97
N ARG A 59 13.53 7.74 -1.19
CA ARG A 59 13.61 8.66 -2.31
C ARG A 59 13.49 7.91 -3.61
N GLY A 60 12.82 8.53 -4.56
CA GLY A 60 12.64 7.93 -5.88
C GLY A 60 11.49 6.95 -5.99
N VAL A 61 10.87 6.61 -4.88
CA VAL A 61 9.68 5.77 -4.91
C VAL A 61 8.47 6.65 -5.17
N THR A 62 7.71 6.30 -6.20
CA THR A 62 6.50 7.04 -6.53
C THR A 62 5.39 6.67 -5.58
N VAL A 63 4.74 7.69 -5.04
CA VAL A 63 3.62 7.53 -4.11
C VAL A 63 2.33 7.78 -4.87
N TYR A 64 1.43 6.81 -4.81
CA TYR A 64 0.14 6.90 -5.49
C TYR A 64 -0.97 7.08 -4.48
N THR A 65 -2.02 7.80 -4.89
CA THR A 65 -3.21 7.90 -4.06
C THR A 65 -3.93 6.56 -4.01
N VAL A 66 -4.56 6.30 -2.88
CA VAL A 66 -5.36 5.09 -2.70
C VAL A 66 -6.74 5.32 -3.30
N PRO A 67 -7.25 4.39 -4.11
CA PRO A 67 -8.56 4.60 -4.73
C PRO A 67 -9.69 4.62 -3.70
N GLN A 68 -10.76 5.33 -4.03
CA GLN A 68 -11.88 5.49 -3.13
C GLN A 68 -12.48 4.19 -2.61
N PRO A 69 -12.65 3.15 -3.45
CA PRO A 69 -13.18 1.89 -2.91
C PRO A 69 -12.31 1.31 -1.80
N VAL A 70 -10.98 1.48 -1.87
CA VAL A 70 -10.09 1.00 -0.83
C VAL A 70 -10.18 1.88 0.41
N ILE A 71 -10.29 3.19 0.21
CA ILE A 71 -10.45 4.12 1.34
C ILE A 71 -11.68 3.73 2.17
N ARG A 72 -12.76 3.29 1.50
CA ARG A 72 -13.97 2.90 2.20
C ARG A 72 -13.84 1.59 2.97
N LEU A 73 -12.84 0.79 2.66
CA LEU A 73 -12.56 -0.45 3.38
C LEU A 73 -11.73 -0.22 4.63
N LEU A 74 -11.19 0.98 4.78
CA LEU A 74 -10.30 1.32 5.88
C LEU A 74 -10.93 2.39 6.74
N PRO A 75 -10.60 2.44 8.03
CA PRO A 75 -11.06 3.55 8.85
C PRO A 75 -10.40 4.85 8.40
N PRO A 76 -10.97 6.01 8.72
CA PRO A 76 -10.28 7.26 8.43
C PRO A 76 -8.89 7.24 9.06
N PRO A 77 -7.87 7.77 8.37
CA PRO A 77 -6.54 7.78 8.96
C PRO A 77 -6.51 8.68 10.20
N PRO A 78 -5.71 8.33 11.20
CA PRO A 78 -5.57 9.20 12.36
C PRO A 78 -5.04 10.57 11.97
N TYR A 79 -5.31 11.54 12.80
CA TYR A 79 -4.84 12.91 12.55
C TYR A 79 -3.33 12.93 12.37
N GLY A 80 -2.88 13.56 11.28
CA GLY A 80 -1.47 13.65 10.97
C GLY A 80 -0.93 12.46 10.18
N TYR A 81 -1.79 11.52 9.80
CA TYR A 81 -1.41 10.35 9.01
C TYR A 81 -2.20 10.32 7.71
N ARG A 82 -1.73 9.54 6.76
CA ARG A 82 -2.46 9.34 5.51
C ARG A 82 -2.14 7.96 4.94
N TYR A 83 -3.05 7.47 4.11
CA TYR A 83 -2.82 6.24 3.35
C TYR A 83 -2.19 6.58 2.02
N ALA A 84 -1.37 5.67 1.52
CA ALA A 84 -0.77 5.80 0.20
C ALA A 84 -0.47 4.42 -0.34
N ARG A 85 -0.30 4.31 -1.65
CA ARG A 85 0.17 3.09 -2.28
C ARG A 85 1.58 3.31 -2.82
N ILE A 86 2.48 2.44 -2.43
CA ILE A 86 3.83 2.42 -3.00
C ILE A 86 4.09 1.00 -3.50
N GLY A 87 4.45 0.90 -4.78
CA GLY A 87 4.59 -0.42 -5.40
C GLY A 87 3.33 -1.24 -5.24
N GLY A 88 3.46 -2.46 -4.79
CA GLY A 88 2.34 -3.37 -4.56
C GLY A 88 1.82 -3.37 -3.13
N ASP A 89 2.06 -2.31 -2.37
CA ASP A 89 1.72 -2.25 -0.95
C ASP A 89 0.93 -0.98 -0.62
N ILE A 90 0.05 -1.10 0.37
CA ILE A 90 -0.62 0.06 0.95
C ILE A 90 0.08 0.40 2.26
N VAL A 91 0.35 1.68 2.49
CA VAL A 91 1.05 2.11 3.69
C VAL A 91 0.24 3.17 4.42
N LEU A 92 0.42 3.21 5.73
CA LEU A 92 0.02 4.35 6.56
C LEU A 92 1.28 5.11 6.90
N VAL A 93 1.32 6.40 6.55
CA VAL A 93 2.51 7.21 6.78
C VAL A 93 2.16 8.45 7.57
N GLN A 94 3.12 8.96 8.33
CA GLN A 94 3.02 10.27 8.96
C GLN A 94 3.17 11.34 7.90
N GLN A 95 2.27 12.32 7.88
CA GLN A 95 2.30 13.33 6.84
C GLN A 95 3.53 14.22 6.91
N GLN A 96 4.03 14.48 8.11
CA GLN A 96 5.10 15.47 8.24
C GLN A 96 6.46 14.96 7.78
N ASN A 97 6.70 13.65 7.80
CA ASN A 97 8.02 13.12 7.46
C ASN A 97 7.96 11.87 6.60
N ASN A 98 6.77 11.46 6.15
CA ASN A 98 6.58 10.25 5.35
C ASN A 98 7.07 8.98 6.03
N LEU A 99 7.10 8.96 7.36
CA LEU A 99 7.50 7.78 8.10
C LEU A 99 6.43 6.71 7.95
N ILE A 100 6.85 5.51 7.52
CA ILE A 100 5.94 4.38 7.35
C ILE A 100 5.64 3.78 8.72
N VAL A 101 4.35 3.74 9.04
CA VAL A 101 3.91 3.24 10.34
C VAL A 101 3.41 1.80 10.25
N ASP A 102 2.76 1.46 9.15
CA ASP A 102 2.33 0.08 8.93
C ASP A 102 2.12 -0.14 7.44
N ILE A 103 2.10 -1.41 7.03
CA ILE A 103 2.06 -1.79 5.62
C ILE A 103 1.10 -2.96 5.44
N ILE A 104 0.29 -2.89 4.38
CA ILE A 104 -0.41 -4.06 3.84
C ILE A 104 0.41 -4.53 2.65
N ILE A 105 1.05 -5.66 2.79
CA ILE A 105 2.01 -6.18 1.81
C ILE A 105 1.30 -7.07 0.80
N GLY A 106 1.79 -7.03 -0.43
CA GLY A 106 1.42 -8.05 -1.40
C GLY A 106 -0.01 -7.95 -1.92
N LEU A 107 -0.40 -6.75 -2.38
CA LEU A 107 -1.76 -6.55 -2.89
C LEU A 107 -2.10 -7.47 -4.05
N LEU A 108 -1.10 -7.89 -4.82
CA LEU A 108 -1.29 -8.68 -6.04
C LEU A 108 -0.42 -9.93 -6.07
N ASP A 109 -0.07 -10.43 -4.92
CA ASP A 109 0.69 -11.69 -4.84
C ASP A 109 -0.18 -12.88 -5.17
#